data_4c31b26d761b69b3b82503b3f56d0b5d
#
_entry.id   4c31b26d761b69b3b82503b3f56d0b5d
#
_cell.length_a   1.000
_cell.length_b   1.000
_cell.length_c   1.000
_cell.angle_alpha   90.00
_cell.angle_beta   90.00
_cell.angle_gamma   90.00
#
_symmetry.space_group_name_H-M   'P 1'
#
loop_
_entity.id
_entity.type
_entity.pdbx_description
1 polymer ?
#
loop_
_entity_poly.entity_id
_entity_poly.type
_entity_poly.pdbx_seq_one_letter_code
_entity_poly.pdbx_strand_id
1 'polypeptide(L)' 'TKAIIVVPEIFGVNAGIRSKCDQWAAKGYLAIGPDIFWRFAPGAELDPDVEAEFQQALGYFGQYDANDGVKDIEATI' A
#
# COMPACT_ATOMS: atom_id res chain seq x y z
N THR A 1 -1.85 -21.17 8.99
CA THR A 1 -1.40 -20.36 7.83
C THR A 1 -0.72 -19.09 8.31
N LYS A 2 0.45 -18.82 7.79
CA LYS A 2 1.17 -17.57 8.09
C LYS A 2 0.69 -16.46 7.18
N ALA A 3 0.62 -15.25 7.71
CA ALA A 3 0.25 -14.05 6.96
C ALA A 3 1.46 -13.15 6.74
N ILE A 4 1.47 -12.47 5.60
CA ILE A 4 2.47 -11.46 5.25
C ILE A 4 1.74 -10.17 4.90
N ILE A 5 2.17 -9.07 5.51
CA ILE A 5 1.68 -7.74 5.18
C ILE A 5 2.69 -7.08 4.25
N VAL A 6 2.24 -6.74 3.03
CA VAL A 6 3.06 -6.03 2.05
C VAL A 6 2.70 -4.55 2.13
N VAL A 7 3.55 -3.77 2.80
CA VAL A 7 3.30 -2.34 3.00
C VAL A 7 3.60 -1.58 1.71
N PRO A 8 2.62 -0.86 1.14
CA PRO A 8 2.84 -0.06 -0.06
C PRO A 8 3.79 1.12 0.17
N GLU A 9 4.40 1.57 -0.91
CA GLU A 9 5.09 2.85 -0.95
C GLU A 9 4.08 3.98 -1.19
N ILE A 10 4.55 5.18 -1.50
CA ILE A 10 3.69 6.37 -1.70
C ILE A 10 2.72 6.25 -2.88
N PHE A 11 2.85 5.21 -3.68
CA PHE A 11 1.99 4.97 -4.86
C PHE A 11 0.74 4.14 -4.54
N GLY A 12 0.56 3.74 -3.28
CA GLY A 12 -0.59 2.94 -2.85
C GLY A 12 -0.51 1.48 -3.29
N VAL A 13 -1.64 0.79 -3.22
CA VAL A 13 -1.74 -0.62 -3.63
C VAL A 13 -1.88 -0.68 -5.14
N ASN A 14 -0.76 -0.50 -5.84
CA ASN A 14 -0.69 -0.51 -7.30
C ASN A 14 -0.36 -1.91 -7.84
N ALA A 15 -0.18 -2.01 -9.16
CA ALA A 15 0.12 -3.30 -9.80
C ALA A 15 1.37 -3.98 -9.25
N GLY A 16 2.40 -3.23 -8.89
CA GLY A 16 3.63 -3.77 -8.30
C GLY A 16 3.39 -4.39 -6.93
N ILE A 17 2.60 -3.72 -6.08
CA ILE A 17 2.24 -4.24 -4.76
C ILE A 17 1.33 -5.47 -4.89
N ARG A 18 0.35 -5.44 -5.79
CA ARG A 18 -0.51 -6.61 -6.04
C ARG A 18 0.31 -7.80 -6.53
N SER A 19 1.30 -7.57 -7.40
CA SER A 19 2.19 -8.63 -7.87
C SER A 19 3.00 -9.25 -6.73
N LYS A 20 3.49 -8.44 -5.80
CA LYS A 20 4.20 -8.94 -4.61
C LYS A 20 3.28 -9.77 -3.72
N CYS A 21 2.06 -9.33 -3.51
CA CYS A 21 1.07 -10.10 -2.76
C CYS A 21 0.81 -11.45 -3.43
N ASP A 22 0.64 -11.47 -4.76
CA ASP A 22 0.41 -12.69 -5.50
C ASP A 22 1.60 -13.66 -5.40
N GLN A 23 2.82 -13.15 -5.43
CA GLN A 23 4.03 -13.97 -5.28
C GLN A 23 4.08 -14.64 -3.91
N TRP A 24 3.74 -13.93 -2.84
CA TRP A 24 3.70 -14.50 -1.51
C TRP A 24 2.55 -15.48 -1.34
N ALA A 25 1.39 -15.18 -1.92
CA ALA A 25 0.25 -16.09 -1.90
C ALA A 25 0.58 -17.42 -2.62
N ALA A 26 1.32 -17.35 -3.72
CA ALA A 26 1.76 -18.54 -4.44
C ALA A 26 2.69 -19.44 -3.61
N LYS A 27 3.33 -18.88 -2.57
CA LYS A 27 4.19 -19.62 -1.63
C LYS A 27 3.43 -20.16 -0.42
N GLY A 28 2.11 -20.01 -0.39
CA GLY A 28 1.26 -20.52 0.69
C GLY A 28 0.99 -19.56 1.83
N TYR A 29 1.32 -18.27 1.68
CA TYR A 29 1.02 -17.25 2.68
C TYR A 29 -0.30 -16.55 2.40
N LEU A 30 -0.94 -16.06 3.45
CA LEU A 30 -2.02 -15.08 3.31
C LEU A 30 -1.36 -13.71 3.13
N ALA A 31 -1.43 -13.14 1.93
CA ALA A 31 -0.80 -11.85 1.63
C ALA A 31 -1.82 -10.72 1.70
N ILE A 32 -1.49 -9.66 2.41
CA ILE A 32 -2.37 -8.51 2.63
C ILE A 32 -1.60 -7.24 2.26
N GLY A 33 -2.18 -6.43 1.36
CA GLY A 33 -1.65 -5.11 1.01
C GLY A 33 -2.58 -4.03 1.54
N PRO A 34 -2.29 -3.40 2.69
CA PRO A 34 -3.18 -2.39 3.26
C PRO A 34 -3.17 -1.09 2.44
N ASP A 35 -4.33 -0.44 2.35
CA ASP A 35 -4.46 0.87 1.72
C ASP A 35 -4.04 1.95 2.73
N ILE A 36 -2.79 2.40 2.64
CA ILE A 36 -2.22 3.33 3.63
C ILE A 36 -2.79 4.75 3.54
N PHE A 37 -3.44 5.10 2.44
CA PHE A 37 -4.04 6.42 2.22
C PHE A 37 -5.57 6.39 2.34
N TRP A 38 -6.14 5.38 2.95
CA TRP A 38 -7.59 5.17 2.98
C TRP A 38 -8.38 6.32 3.62
N ARG A 39 -7.73 7.10 4.50
CA ARG A 39 -8.40 8.20 5.21
C ARG A 39 -8.74 9.38 4.31
N PHE A 40 -7.93 9.63 3.27
CA PHE A 40 -8.12 10.79 2.40
C PHE A 40 -8.12 10.45 0.91
N ALA A 41 -7.56 9.33 0.52
CA ALA A 41 -7.51 8.89 -0.88
C ALA A 41 -7.72 7.37 -0.97
N PRO A 42 -8.91 6.85 -0.58
CA PRO A 42 -9.16 5.41 -0.60
C PRO A 42 -9.01 4.85 -2.00
N GLY A 43 -8.38 3.69 -2.09
CA GLY A 43 -8.15 3.04 -3.38
C GLY A 43 -7.04 3.66 -4.22
N ALA A 44 -6.17 4.48 -3.62
CA ALA A 44 -5.06 5.08 -4.35
C ALA A 44 -4.19 4.00 -5.00
N GLU A 45 -3.95 4.18 -6.29
CA GLU A 45 -3.26 3.21 -7.13
C GLU A 45 -2.53 3.97 -8.23
N LEU A 46 -1.27 4.34 -7.97
CA LEU A 46 -0.52 5.24 -8.82
C LEU A 46 0.64 4.54 -9.51
N ASP A 47 0.96 4.96 -10.73
CA ASP A 47 2.07 4.47 -11.51
C ASP A 47 3.25 5.43 -11.35
N PRO A 48 4.38 5.00 -10.76
CA PRO A 48 5.55 5.87 -10.58
C PRO A 48 6.19 6.31 -11.90
N ASP A 49 5.92 5.62 -12.99
CA ASP A 49 6.46 5.98 -14.30
C ASP A 49 5.65 7.10 -15.00
N VAL A 50 4.47 7.44 -14.47
CA VAL A 50 3.64 8.54 -14.97
C VAL A 50 3.90 9.78 -14.12
N GLU A 51 4.46 10.83 -14.71
CA GLU A 51 4.90 12.03 -13.99
C GLU A 51 3.78 12.67 -13.15
N ALA A 52 2.58 12.82 -13.73
CA ALA A 52 1.44 13.40 -13.01
C ALA A 52 1.04 12.55 -11.80
N GLU A 53 1.10 11.24 -11.90
CA GLU A 53 0.79 10.33 -10.81
C GLU A 53 1.89 10.33 -9.76
N PHE A 54 3.14 10.46 -10.19
CA PHE A 54 4.27 10.60 -9.27
C PHE A 54 4.11 11.85 -8.40
N GLN A 55 3.74 12.99 -8.99
CA GLN A 55 3.48 14.23 -8.27
C GLN A 55 2.29 14.09 -7.32
N GLN A 56 1.25 13.38 -7.73
CA GLN A 56 0.10 13.09 -6.89
C GLN A 56 0.50 12.25 -5.67
N ALA A 57 1.38 11.28 -5.86
CA ALA A 57 1.89 10.45 -4.77
C ALA A 57 2.65 11.28 -3.74
N LEU A 58 3.47 12.24 -4.18
CA LEU A 58 4.17 13.15 -3.27
C LEU A 58 3.18 13.99 -2.46
N GLY A 59 2.09 14.43 -3.08
CA GLY A 59 1.02 15.16 -2.38
C GLY A 59 0.34 14.30 -1.31
N TYR A 60 0.06 13.05 -1.60
CA TYR A 60 -0.51 12.11 -0.63
C TYR A 60 0.46 11.86 0.52
N PHE A 61 1.73 11.68 0.22
CA PHE A 61 2.76 11.50 1.24
C PHE A 61 2.82 12.69 2.21
N GLY A 62 2.64 13.90 1.70
CA GLY A 62 2.59 15.11 2.54
C GLY A 62 1.40 15.15 3.50
N GLN A 63 0.32 14.43 3.20
CA GLN A 63 -0.87 14.32 4.04
C GLN A 63 -0.82 13.10 4.99
N TYR A 64 0.11 12.18 4.77
CA TYR A 64 0.19 10.92 5.49
C TYR A 64 0.77 11.12 6.89
N ASP A 65 0.12 10.55 7.89
CA ASP A 65 0.61 10.51 9.27
C ASP A 65 1.13 9.10 9.57
N ALA A 66 2.43 8.98 9.81
CA ALA A 66 3.07 7.69 10.09
C ALA A 66 2.53 7.03 11.36
N ASN A 67 2.08 7.79 12.35
CA ASN A 67 1.46 7.24 13.55
C ASN A 67 0.14 6.53 13.22
N ASP A 68 -0.65 7.12 12.33
CA ASP A 68 -1.87 6.49 11.82
C ASP A 68 -1.54 5.23 11.02
N GLY A 69 -0.46 5.25 10.25
CA GLY A 69 0.01 4.09 9.50
C GLY A 69 0.35 2.91 10.39
N VAL A 70 1.02 3.16 11.50
CA VAL A 70 1.34 2.12 12.49
C VAL A 70 0.05 1.51 13.06
N LYS A 71 -0.94 2.34 13.38
CA LYS A 71 -2.24 1.86 13.87
C LYS A 71 -2.96 0.99 12.84
N ASP A 72 -2.86 1.36 11.56
CA ASP A 72 -3.48 0.60 10.47
C ASP A 72 -2.83 -0.78 10.32
N ILE A 73 -1.51 -0.85 10.44
CA ILE A 73 -0.79 -2.12 10.37
C ILE A 73 -1.17 -3.00 11.57
N GLU A 74 -1.24 -2.44 12.77
CA GLU A 74 -1.68 -3.15 13.96
C GLU A 74 -3.10 -3.69 13.79
N ALA A 75 -4.00 -2.90 13.23
CA ALA A 75 -5.38 -3.32 12.98
C ALA A 75 -5.47 -4.42 11.92
N THR A 76 -4.52 -4.48 10.99
CA THR A 76 -4.46 -5.50 9.94
C THR A 76 -4.01 -6.86 10.50
N ILE A 77 -3.20 -6.84 11.52
CA ILE A 77 -2.72 -8.06 12.18
C ILE A 77 -3.86 -8.75 12.93
#